data_5afdd6fd7dd84623512c5e84b91c74df
#
_entry.id   5afdd6fd7dd84623512c5e84b91c74df
#
_cell.length_a   1.000
_cell.length_b   1.000
_cell.length_c   1.000
_cell.angle_alpha   90.00
_cell.angle_beta   90.00
_cell.angle_gamma   90.00
#
_symmetry.space_group_name_H-M   'P 1'
#
loop_
_entity.id
_entity.type
_entity.pdbx_description
1 polymer ?
#
loop_
_entity_poly.entity_id
_entity_poly.type
_entity_poly.pdbx_seq_one_letter_code
_entity_poly.pdbx_strand_id
1 'polypeptide(L)'
;PEFTCMEIYVAYKDYIWMMEFVEKMLEKIAVKLHGKTQVQIGENLVDFKPPFRRLPMLEAIKEYAGVDITGMDEDQLRETCKKLHVETDPSFGKGKLIDAIFGEYCEDKLVQPTFITDYPVEMSPLTKRHRSNPDLTERFELFVCGKELANAYSELNDPIDQYERFQDQLRLKDNGDDEAMFIDMDFVRALEYGMPPTSGLGMGIDRLTMFMTNSPTIQDVLFFPQMRPKN
;
A
#
# COMPACT_ATOMS: atom_id res chain seq x y z
N PRO A 1 17.04 -9.86 -4.49
CA PRO A 1 16.82 -10.41 -5.83
C PRO A 1 15.62 -11.35 -5.89
N GLU A 2 15.16 -11.94 -4.76
CA GLU A 2 13.91 -12.71 -4.70
C GLU A 2 13.16 -12.42 -3.42
N PHE A 3 11.86 -12.55 -3.45
CA PHE A 3 10.96 -12.52 -2.30
C PHE A 3 9.70 -13.33 -2.61
N THR A 4 9.00 -13.75 -1.56
CA THR A 4 7.74 -14.48 -1.67
C THR A 4 6.57 -13.56 -1.36
N CYS A 5 5.61 -13.48 -2.27
CA CYS A 5 4.36 -12.78 -2.09
C CYS A 5 3.20 -13.77 -2.10
N MET A 6 2.22 -13.56 -1.25
CA MET A 6 0.94 -14.25 -1.29
C MET A 6 -0.09 -13.31 -1.89
N GLU A 7 -0.81 -13.78 -2.90
CA GLU A 7 -1.93 -13.05 -3.48
C GLU A 7 -3.25 -13.79 -3.22
N ILE A 8 -4.29 -13.04 -2.90
CA ILE A 8 -5.64 -13.55 -2.66
C ILE A 8 -6.63 -12.67 -3.41
N TYR A 9 -7.53 -13.28 -4.18
CA TYR A 9 -8.64 -12.60 -4.85
C TYR A 9 -9.96 -13.23 -4.45
N VAL A 10 -10.91 -12.40 -3.98
CA VAL A 10 -12.20 -12.89 -3.47
C VAL A 10 -13.35 -12.16 -4.16
N ALA A 11 -14.09 -12.90 -4.99
CA ALA A 11 -15.26 -12.37 -5.67
C ALA A 11 -16.37 -12.00 -4.68
N TYR A 12 -17.13 -10.94 -5.01
CA TYR A 12 -18.24 -10.40 -4.22
C TYR A 12 -17.84 -9.93 -2.82
N LYS A 13 -16.58 -9.53 -2.67
CA LYS A 13 -16.04 -8.86 -1.48
C LYS A 13 -15.41 -7.53 -1.86
N ASP A 14 -15.23 -6.67 -0.87
CA ASP A 14 -14.58 -5.37 -1.00
C ASP A 14 -13.39 -5.23 -0.03
N TYR A 15 -12.70 -4.10 -0.10
CA TYR A 15 -11.54 -3.81 0.73
C TYR A 15 -11.85 -3.78 2.23
N ILE A 16 -13.09 -3.46 2.64
CA ILE A 16 -13.49 -3.46 4.06
C ILE A 16 -13.50 -4.90 4.59
N TRP A 17 -14.11 -5.82 3.83
CA TRP A 17 -14.09 -7.24 4.16
C TRP A 17 -12.65 -7.78 4.19
N MET A 18 -11.79 -7.31 3.28
CA MET A 18 -10.40 -7.75 3.22
C MET A 18 -9.61 -7.27 4.44
N MET A 19 -9.85 -6.06 4.96
CA MET A 19 -9.25 -5.62 6.24
C MET A 19 -9.60 -6.57 7.39
N GLU A 20 -10.88 -6.93 7.54
CA GLU A 20 -11.32 -7.88 8.58
C GLU A 20 -10.73 -9.28 8.41
N PHE A 21 -10.56 -9.72 7.17
CA PHE A 21 -9.91 -10.99 6.86
C PHE A 21 -8.44 -10.97 7.29
N VAL A 22 -7.69 -9.93 6.93
CA VAL A 22 -6.28 -9.75 7.29
C VAL A 22 -6.09 -9.69 8.81
N GLU A 23 -6.91 -8.91 9.51
CA GLU A 23 -6.91 -8.84 10.98
C GLU A 23 -7.01 -10.23 11.61
N LYS A 24 -8.02 -11.00 11.23
CA LYS A 24 -8.27 -12.35 11.75
C LYS A 24 -7.17 -13.34 11.39
N MET A 25 -6.59 -13.19 10.20
CA MET A 25 -5.49 -14.04 9.74
C MET A 25 -4.23 -13.79 10.58
N LEU A 26 -3.83 -12.53 10.77
CA LEU A 26 -2.64 -12.17 11.53
C LEU A 26 -2.79 -12.50 13.02
N GLU A 27 -3.95 -12.26 13.62
CA GLU A 27 -4.25 -12.70 14.98
C GLU A 27 -4.05 -14.22 15.14
N LYS A 28 -4.64 -15.02 14.24
CA LYS A 28 -4.51 -16.48 14.29
C LYS A 28 -3.07 -16.94 14.13
N ILE A 29 -2.28 -16.31 13.25
CA ILE A 29 -0.87 -16.62 13.06
C ILE A 29 -0.09 -16.32 14.34
N ALA A 30 -0.24 -15.12 14.91
CA ALA A 30 0.43 -14.73 16.13
C ALA A 30 0.09 -15.68 17.30
N VAL A 31 -1.18 -15.96 17.51
CA VAL A 31 -1.63 -16.90 18.58
C VAL A 31 -1.12 -18.31 18.34
N LYS A 32 -1.12 -18.80 17.08
CA LYS A 32 -0.63 -20.15 16.77
C LYS A 32 0.87 -20.31 17.03
N LEU A 33 1.65 -19.27 16.73
CA LEU A 33 3.12 -19.32 16.87
C LEU A 33 3.59 -18.98 18.29
N HIS A 34 2.93 -18.02 18.94
CA HIS A 34 3.40 -17.44 20.22
C HIS A 34 2.47 -17.71 21.41
N GLY A 35 1.30 -18.30 21.20
CA GLY A 35 0.27 -18.51 22.24
C GLY A 35 -0.44 -17.22 22.68
N LYS A 36 -0.15 -16.08 22.04
CA LYS A 36 -0.69 -14.75 22.35
C LYS A 36 -0.67 -13.87 21.09
N THR A 37 -1.40 -12.74 21.13
CA THR A 37 -1.45 -11.79 20.00
C THR A 37 -0.23 -10.85 19.95
N GLN A 38 0.48 -10.72 21.08
CA GLN A 38 1.64 -9.82 21.21
C GLN A 38 2.92 -10.50 20.73
N VAL A 39 3.63 -9.84 19.81
CA VAL A 39 4.87 -10.31 19.21
C VAL A 39 5.96 -9.25 19.39
N GLN A 40 7.15 -9.67 19.78
CA GLN A 40 8.32 -8.79 19.83
C GLN A 40 8.90 -8.63 18.44
N ILE A 41 9.01 -7.37 17.95
CA ILE A 41 9.61 -7.04 16.65
C ILE A 41 10.65 -5.94 16.90
N GLY A 42 11.91 -6.29 16.82
CA GLY A 42 13.00 -5.40 17.26
C GLY A 42 12.79 -4.96 18.72
N GLU A 43 12.76 -3.66 18.97
CA GLU A 43 12.51 -3.09 20.30
C GLU A 43 11.02 -2.92 20.61
N ASN A 44 10.13 -3.14 19.65
CA ASN A 44 8.71 -2.88 19.76
C ASN A 44 7.92 -4.13 20.16
N LEU A 45 7.00 -3.99 21.11
CA LEU A 45 5.98 -4.98 21.39
C LEU A 45 4.73 -4.64 20.55
N VAL A 46 4.47 -5.46 19.55
CA VAL A 46 3.37 -5.27 18.58
C VAL A 46 2.21 -6.18 18.95
N ASP A 47 1.00 -5.65 19.03
CA ASP A 47 -0.21 -6.43 19.31
C ASP A 47 -1.07 -6.63 18.06
N PHE A 48 -1.15 -7.87 17.60
CA PHE A 48 -1.99 -8.28 16.46
C PHE A 48 -3.44 -8.59 16.85
N LYS A 49 -3.92 -8.05 17.97
CA LYS A 49 -5.30 -8.20 18.40
C LYS A 49 -6.22 -7.23 17.62
N PRO A 50 -7.25 -7.70 16.91
CA PRO A 50 -8.24 -6.82 16.27
C PRO A 50 -9.06 -5.98 17.28
N PRO A 51 -9.60 -4.83 16.83
CA PRO A 51 -9.43 -4.23 15.51
C PRO A 51 -8.13 -3.44 15.39
N PHE A 52 -7.49 -3.46 14.21
CA PHE A 52 -6.36 -2.58 13.92
C PHE A 52 -6.86 -1.15 13.64
N ARG A 53 -5.98 -0.19 13.83
CA ARG A 53 -6.27 1.21 13.49
C ARG A 53 -6.53 1.33 11.99
N ARG A 54 -7.56 2.09 11.61
CA ARG A 54 -7.86 2.50 10.24
C ARG A 54 -7.68 4.00 10.16
N LEU A 55 -6.80 4.47 9.28
CA LEU A 55 -6.42 5.86 9.18
C LEU A 55 -6.35 6.27 7.70
N PRO A 56 -7.24 7.15 7.22
CA PRO A 56 -7.15 7.69 5.86
C PRO A 56 -5.81 8.36 5.60
N MET A 57 -5.24 8.19 4.41
CA MET A 57 -3.90 8.68 4.07
C MET A 57 -3.75 10.20 4.27
N LEU A 58 -4.73 10.98 3.83
CA LEU A 58 -4.68 12.44 4.00
C LEU A 58 -4.78 12.87 5.48
N GLU A 59 -5.54 12.13 6.28
CA GLU A 59 -5.61 12.35 7.73
C GLU A 59 -4.30 11.93 8.44
N ALA A 60 -3.63 10.88 7.97
CA ALA A 60 -2.31 10.49 8.47
C ALA A 60 -1.29 11.62 8.24
N ILE A 61 -1.26 12.18 7.03
CA ILE A 61 -0.38 13.33 6.71
C ILE A 61 -0.71 14.53 7.60
N LYS A 62 -1.99 14.84 7.78
CA LYS A 62 -2.42 15.92 8.66
C LYS A 62 -2.00 15.69 10.12
N GLU A 63 -2.11 14.45 10.60
CA GLU A 63 -1.74 14.08 11.99
C GLU A 63 -0.22 14.17 12.21
N TYR A 64 0.59 13.64 11.28
CA TYR A 64 2.02 13.47 11.51
C TYR A 64 2.90 14.58 10.89
N ALA A 65 2.52 15.12 9.72
CA ALA A 65 3.22 16.24 9.10
C ALA A 65 2.66 17.62 9.54
N GLY A 66 1.49 17.64 10.20
CA GLY A 66 0.88 18.87 10.69
C GLY A 66 0.30 19.78 9.59
N VAL A 67 0.10 19.26 8.38
CA VAL A 67 -0.41 20.00 7.23
C VAL A 67 -1.61 19.30 6.60
N ASP A 68 -2.66 20.06 6.30
CA ASP A 68 -3.82 19.56 5.57
C ASP A 68 -3.59 19.80 4.07
N ILE A 69 -3.41 18.72 3.32
CA ILE A 69 -3.17 18.76 1.87
C ILE A 69 -4.44 18.45 1.05
N THR A 70 -5.59 18.35 1.70
CA THR A 70 -6.86 18.05 1.04
C THR A 70 -7.19 19.09 -0.04
N GLY A 71 -7.43 18.62 -1.26
CA GLY A 71 -7.79 19.50 -2.39
C GLY A 71 -6.63 20.30 -2.99
N MET A 72 -5.39 20.12 -2.53
CA MET A 72 -4.23 20.80 -3.13
C MET A 72 -3.97 20.26 -4.56
N ASP A 73 -3.61 21.20 -5.44
CA ASP A 73 -3.07 20.88 -6.75
C ASP A 73 -1.57 20.53 -6.68
N GLU A 74 -0.97 20.18 -7.82
CA GLU A 74 0.43 19.78 -7.90
C GLU A 74 1.40 20.88 -7.47
N ASP A 75 1.15 22.13 -7.87
CA ASP A 75 2.01 23.28 -7.52
C ASP A 75 1.98 23.56 -6.02
N GLN A 76 0.79 23.48 -5.41
CA GLN A 76 0.60 23.64 -3.97
C GLN A 76 1.30 22.51 -3.18
N LEU A 77 1.24 21.28 -3.68
CA LEU A 77 1.94 20.15 -3.08
C LEU A 77 3.47 20.30 -3.19
N ARG A 78 4.00 20.75 -4.34
CA ARG A 78 5.44 21.05 -4.49
C ARG A 78 5.91 22.12 -3.51
N GLU A 79 5.14 23.20 -3.34
CA GLU A 79 5.42 24.23 -2.34
C GLU A 79 5.37 23.66 -0.91
N THR A 80 4.45 22.77 -0.64
CA THR A 80 4.32 22.09 0.66
C THR A 80 5.51 21.18 0.93
N CYS A 81 5.94 20.37 -0.04
CA CYS A 81 7.15 19.55 0.07
C CYS A 81 8.38 20.40 0.38
N LYS A 82 8.56 21.55 -0.31
CA LYS A 82 9.66 22.46 -0.01
C LYS A 82 9.63 23.00 1.43
N LYS A 83 8.44 23.39 1.92
CA LYS A 83 8.25 23.87 3.31
C LYS A 83 8.53 22.79 4.35
N LEU A 84 8.20 21.57 4.02
CA LEU A 84 8.42 20.40 4.86
C LEU A 84 9.82 19.78 4.69
N HIS A 85 10.67 20.33 3.82
CA HIS A 85 12.00 19.79 3.48
C HIS A 85 11.97 18.35 2.94
N VAL A 86 10.89 17.95 2.27
CA VAL A 86 10.75 16.67 1.58
C VAL A 86 11.46 16.76 0.23
N GLU A 87 12.36 15.82 -0.05
CA GLU A 87 13.04 15.72 -1.35
C GLU A 87 12.06 15.30 -2.44
N THR A 88 12.10 15.99 -3.57
CA THR A 88 11.22 15.71 -4.71
C THR A 88 11.98 15.83 -6.03
N ASP A 89 11.59 15.01 -7.01
CA ASP A 89 12.08 15.11 -8.38
C ASP A 89 11.12 15.99 -9.23
N PRO A 90 11.62 16.74 -10.22
CA PRO A 90 10.78 17.50 -11.14
C PRO A 90 9.74 16.66 -11.90
N SER A 91 9.99 15.38 -12.10
CA SER A 91 9.07 14.42 -12.76
C SER A 91 7.91 13.97 -11.87
N PHE A 92 7.94 14.24 -10.54
CA PHE A 92 6.89 13.80 -9.65
C PHE A 92 5.57 14.48 -9.96
N GLY A 93 4.55 13.70 -10.32
CA GLY A 93 3.17 14.16 -10.36
C GLY A 93 2.54 14.20 -8.97
N LYS A 94 1.28 14.64 -8.91
CA LYS A 94 0.52 14.82 -7.66
C LYS A 94 0.59 13.60 -6.72
N GLY A 95 0.39 12.39 -7.24
CA GLY A 95 0.45 11.16 -6.44
C GLY A 95 1.79 10.95 -5.77
N LYS A 96 2.90 11.08 -6.49
CA LYS A 96 4.26 10.92 -5.95
C LYS A 96 4.64 12.00 -4.94
N LEU A 97 4.12 13.22 -5.08
CA LEU A 97 4.32 14.28 -4.09
C LEU A 97 3.62 13.97 -2.76
N ILE A 98 2.40 13.44 -2.82
CA ILE A 98 1.65 12.98 -1.63
C ILE A 98 2.39 11.80 -0.98
N ASP A 99 2.85 10.85 -1.78
CA ASP A 99 3.60 9.68 -1.32
C ASP A 99 4.92 10.07 -0.63
N ALA A 100 5.67 11.01 -1.20
CA ALA A 100 6.89 11.53 -0.60
C ALA A 100 6.67 12.17 0.78
N ILE A 101 5.58 12.95 0.94
CA ILE A 101 5.21 13.52 2.25
C ILE A 101 4.84 12.41 3.23
N PHE A 102 4.07 11.41 2.79
CA PHE A 102 3.65 10.29 3.62
C PHE A 102 4.86 9.46 4.07
N GLY A 103 5.75 9.08 3.17
CA GLY A 103 6.96 8.32 3.48
C GLY A 103 7.84 9.03 4.51
N GLU A 104 8.09 10.33 4.34
CA GLU A 104 8.97 11.08 5.24
C GLU A 104 8.38 11.28 6.64
N TYR A 105 7.07 11.52 6.73
CA TYR A 105 6.46 11.95 8.00
C TYR A 105 5.62 10.90 8.71
N CYS A 106 5.08 9.91 7.99
CA CYS A 106 4.07 9.00 8.54
C CYS A 106 4.59 7.57 8.76
N GLU A 107 5.31 6.99 7.81
CA GLU A 107 5.64 5.55 7.82
C GLU A 107 6.31 5.11 9.13
N ASP A 108 7.39 5.78 9.53
CA ASP A 108 8.15 5.44 10.75
C ASP A 108 7.35 5.58 12.05
N LYS A 109 6.20 6.27 12.03
CA LYS A 109 5.30 6.45 13.18
C LYS A 109 4.30 5.29 13.32
N LEU A 110 4.13 4.49 12.28
CA LEU A 110 3.17 3.39 12.23
C LEU A 110 3.74 2.11 12.86
N VAL A 111 3.97 2.13 14.16
CA VAL A 111 4.56 0.99 14.89
C VAL A 111 3.54 -0.14 15.09
N GLN A 112 2.33 0.16 15.58
CA GLN A 112 1.26 -0.82 15.74
C GLN A 112 0.56 -1.08 14.41
N PRO A 113 -0.02 -2.27 14.19
CA PRO A 113 -0.72 -2.59 12.95
C PRO A 113 -1.76 -1.52 12.62
N THR A 114 -1.55 -0.83 11.51
CA THR A 114 -2.39 0.28 11.06
C THR A 114 -2.69 0.14 9.58
N PHE A 115 -3.96 0.11 9.23
CA PHE A 115 -4.40 0.25 7.85
C PHE A 115 -4.40 1.73 7.47
N ILE A 116 -3.57 2.09 6.50
CA ILE A 116 -3.68 3.36 5.80
C ILE A 116 -4.69 3.16 4.68
N THR A 117 -5.75 3.95 4.64
CA THR A 117 -6.89 3.77 3.73
C THR A 117 -7.09 4.98 2.82
N ASP A 118 -7.98 4.83 1.85
CA ASP A 118 -8.51 5.94 1.05
C ASP A 118 -7.42 6.71 0.31
N TYR A 119 -6.60 5.97 -0.43
CA TYR A 119 -5.52 6.52 -1.25
C TYR A 119 -6.08 7.38 -2.38
N PRO A 120 -5.40 8.51 -2.74
CA PRO A 120 -5.75 9.28 -3.92
C PRO A 120 -5.76 8.44 -5.20
N VAL A 121 -6.66 8.78 -6.11
CA VAL A 121 -6.84 8.09 -7.39
C VAL A 121 -5.56 8.03 -8.20
N GLU A 122 -4.77 9.10 -8.17
CA GLU A 122 -3.51 9.23 -8.91
C GLU A 122 -2.44 8.20 -8.50
N MET A 123 -2.56 7.66 -7.28
CA MET A 123 -1.64 6.65 -6.71
C MET A 123 -2.09 5.21 -6.95
N SER A 124 -3.25 4.99 -7.55
CA SER A 124 -3.89 3.67 -7.52
C SER A 124 -4.55 3.32 -8.86
N PRO A 125 -3.77 3.08 -9.94
CA PRO A 125 -4.30 2.92 -11.30
C PRO A 125 -5.16 1.68 -11.51
N LEU A 126 -5.09 0.66 -10.65
CA LEU A 126 -5.82 -0.60 -10.76
C LEU A 126 -6.97 -0.72 -9.75
N THR A 127 -7.21 0.35 -8.99
CA THR A 127 -8.14 0.31 -7.86
C THR A 127 -9.46 1.01 -8.18
N LYS A 128 -10.54 0.44 -7.72
CA LYS A 128 -11.88 1.03 -7.84
C LYS A 128 -11.97 2.35 -7.08
N ARG A 129 -12.64 3.35 -7.69
CA ARG A 129 -12.93 4.62 -7.01
C ARG A 129 -13.72 4.39 -5.74
N HIS A 130 -13.43 5.18 -4.73
CA HIS A 130 -14.14 5.12 -3.46
C HIS A 130 -15.62 5.50 -3.65
N ARG A 131 -16.53 4.72 -3.06
CA ARG A 131 -18.00 4.80 -3.26
C ARG A 131 -18.62 6.13 -2.86
N SER A 132 -17.98 6.93 -2.02
CA SER A 132 -18.49 8.23 -1.54
C SER A 132 -17.60 9.41 -1.88
N ASN A 133 -16.39 9.20 -2.40
CA ASN A 133 -15.51 10.28 -2.84
C ASN A 133 -14.71 9.83 -4.08
N PRO A 134 -15.05 10.34 -5.28
CA PRO A 134 -14.41 9.89 -6.53
C PRO A 134 -12.93 10.26 -6.67
N ASP A 135 -12.41 11.16 -5.84
CA ASP A 135 -10.98 11.54 -5.83
C ASP A 135 -10.10 10.55 -5.04
N LEU A 136 -10.74 9.60 -4.35
CA LEU A 136 -10.11 8.57 -3.55
C LEU A 136 -10.39 7.18 -4.13
N THR A 137 -9.71 6.17 -3.60
CA THR A 137 -9.88 4.77 -3.99
C THR A 137 -10.19 3.87 -2.80
N GLU A 138 -10.85 2.74 -3.04
CA GLU A 138 -11.11 1.68 -2.08
C GLU A 138 -9.86 0.81 -1.90
N ARG A 139 -8.79 1.38 -1.31
CA ARG A 139 -7.48 0.74 -1.08
C ARG A 139 -7.06 0.88 0.36
N PHE A 140 -6.32 -0.11 0.82
CA PHE A 140 -5.52 0.02 2.03
C PHE A 140 -4.14 -0.57 1.86
N GLU A 141 -3.20 -0.05 2.62
CA GLU A 141 -1.94 -0.71 2.94
C GLU A 141 -1.87 -0.94 4.44
N LEU A 142 -1.38 -2.11 4.85
CA LEU A 142 -1.15 -2.43 6.25
C LEU A 142 0.29 -2.16 6.62
N PHE A 143 0.51 -1.23 7.52
CA PHE A 143 1.83 -0.93 8.08
C PHE A 143 2.00 -1.56 9.45
N VAL A 144 3.21 -2.08 9.71
CA VAL A 144 3.66 -2.61 10.99
C VAL A 144 5.13 -2.25 11.17
N CYS A 145 5.48 -1.60 12.28
CA CYS A 145 6.84 -1.13 12.55
C CYS A 145 7.45 -0.31 11.40
N GLY A 146 6.66 0.61 10.84
CA GLY A 146 7.09 1.49 9.74
C GLY A 146 7.28 0.79 8.40
N LYS A 147 6.75 -0.41 8.22
CA LYS A 147 6.91 -1.18 6.96
C LYS A 147 5.57 -1.69 6.46
N GLU A 148 5.32 -1.49 5.17
CA GLU A 148 4.19 -2.11 4.48
C GLU A 148 4.29 -3.63 4.55
N LEU A 149 3.26 -4.27 5.09
CA LEU A 149 3.13 -5.73 5.14
C LEU A 149 2.21 -6.26 4.06
N ALA A 150 1.14 -5.53 3.76
CA ALA A 150 0.13 -5.94 2.81
C ALA A 150 -0.49 -4.73 2.11
N ASN A 151 -0.90 -4.93 0.85
CA ASN A 151 -1.61 -3.96 0.03
C ASN A 151 -2.85 -4.64 -0.57
N ALA A 152 -4.00 -4.01 -0.45
CA ALA A 152 -5.26 -4.58 -0.93
C ALA A 152 -6.25 -3.50 -1.34
N TYR A 153 -7.14 -3.87 -2.26
CA TYR A 153 -8.16 -2.96 -2.75
C TYR A 153 -9.38 -3.69 -3.31
N SER A 154 -10.47 -2.92 -3.49
CA SER A 154 -11.53 -3.32 -4.41
C SER A 154 -11.02 -3.16 -5.83
N GLU A 155 -10.99 -4.23 -6.60
CA GLU A 155 -10.46 -4.26 -7.96
C GLU A 155 -11.27 -3.34 -8.89
N LEU A 156 -10.57 -2.57 -9.71
CA LEU A 156 -11.21 -1.81 -10.80
C LEU A 156 -11.68 -2.79 -11.86
N ASN A 157 -12.99 -2.91 -12.01
CA ASN A 157 -13.63 -3.85 -12.93
C ASN A 157 -14.44 -3.18 -14.06
N ASP A 158 -14.27 -1.86 -14.23
CA ASP A 158 -14.80 -1.10 -15.35
C ASP A 158 -13.72 -0.94 -16.43
N PRO A 159 -13.87 -1.55 -17.62
CA PRO A 159 -12.84 -1.48 -18.66
C PRO A 159 -12.63 -0.07 -19.21
N ILE A 160 -13.64 0.80 -19.16
CA ILE A 160 -13.53 2.19 -19.64
C ILE A 160 -12.69 3.01 -18.66
N ASP A 161 -13.02 3.00 -17.37
CA ASP A 161 -12.23 3.68 -16.32
C ASP A 161 -10.79 3.12 -16.31
N GLN A 162 -10.61 1.79 -16.47
CA GLN A 162 -9.27 1.20 -16.51
C GLN A 162 -8.44 1.70 -17.68
N TYR A 163 -9.05 1.82 -18.86
CA TYR A 163 -8.34 2.37 -20.03
C TYR A 163 -7.94 3.84 -19.82
N GLU A 164 -8.84 4.65 -19.26
CA GLU A 164 -8.54 6.04 -18.92
C GLU A 164 -7.37 6.15 -17.91
N ARG A 165 -7.35 5.29 -16.87
CA ARG A 165 -6.24 5.22 -15.90
C ARG A 165 -4.91 4.88 -16.55
N PHE A 166 -4.89 3.92 -17.49
CA PHE A 166 -3.67 3.61 -18.23
C PHE A 166 -3.22 4.77 -19.12
N GLN A 167 -4.14 5.53 -19.71
CA GLN A 167 -3.78 6.74 -20.46
C GLN A 167 -3.13 7.81 -19.56
N ASP A 168 -3.63 7.99 -18.35
CA ASP A 168 -3.03 8.92 -17.39
C ASP A 168 -1.63 8.46 -16.94
N GLN A 169 -1.43 7.16 -16.72
CA GLN A 169 -0.11 6.59 -16.43
C GLN A 169 0.87 6.81 -17.61
N LEU A 170 0.42 6.66 -18.85
CA LEU A 170 1.26 6.91 -20.03
C LEU A 170 1.73 8.37 -20.09
N ARG A 171 0.85 9.33 -19.76
CA ARG A 171 1.23 10.77 -19.70
C ARG A 171 2.30 11.01 -18.63
N LEU A 172 2.23 10.34 -17.47
CA LEU A 172 3.26 10.44 -16.44
C LEU A 172 4.59 9.87 -16.93
N LYS A 173 4.57 8.77 -17.66
CA LYS A 173 5.75 8.17 -18.29
C LYS A 173 6.42 9.09 -19.30
N ASP A 174 5.63 9.74 -20.16
CA ASP A 174 6.12 10.72 -21.15
C ASP A 174 6.78 11.95 -20.46
N ASN A 175 6.38 12.25 -19.23
CA ASN A 175 6.96 13.30 -18.40
C ASN A 175 8.19 12.83 -17.58
N GLY A 176 8.66 11.58 -17.78
CA GLY A 176 9.88 11.05 -17.16
C GLY A 176 9.65 10.18 -15.92
N ASP A 177 8.43 9.73 -15.67
CA ASP A 177 8.14 8.75 -14.63
C ASP A 177 8.40 7.33 -15.13
N ASP A 178 9.58 6.78 -14.81
CA ASP A 178 10.00 5.43 -15.24
C ASP A 178 9.18 4.29 -14.60
N GLU A 179 8.49 4.55 -13.49
CA GLU A 179 7.64 3.58 -12.80
C GLU A 179 6.20 3.54 -13.32
N ALA A 180 5.81 4.52 -14.15
CA ALA A 180 4.47 4.59 -14.70
C ALA A 180 4.17 3.41 -15.64
N MET A 181 2.96 2.88 -15.54
CA MET A 181 2.51 1.72 -16.29
C MET A 181 2.34 2.03 -17.79
N PHE A 182 2.50 1.00 -18.61
CA PHE A 182 2.09 1.05 -20.03
C PHE A 182 0.64 0.61 -20.21
N ILE A 183 0.04 0.90 -21.37
CA ILE A 183 -1.32 0.45 -21.69
C ILE A 183 -1.29 -1.05 -22.01
N ASP A 184 -1.92 -1.86 -21.17
CA ASP A 184 -2.14 -3.28 -21.40
C ASP A 184 -3.55 -3.51 -22.00
N MET A 185 -3.62 -3.61 -23.32
CA MET A 185 -4.90 -3.81 -24.04
C MET A 185 -5.48 -5.21 -23.83
N ASP A 186 -4.66 -6.22 -23.53
CA ASP A 186 -5.16 -7.55 -23.22
C ASP A 186 -5.81 -7.60 -21.85
N PHE A 187 -5.27 -6.85 -20.89
CA PHE A 187 -5.89 -6.65 -19.58
C PHE A 187 -7.25 -5.93 -19.70
N VAL A 188 -7.33 -4.83 -20.48
CA VAL A 188 -8.61 -4.12 -20.72
C VAL A 188 -9.62 -5.05 -21.37
N ARG A 189 -9.21 -5.80 -22.42
CA ARG A 189 -10.08 -6.79 -23.09
C ARG A 189 -10.57 -7.87 -22.14
N ALA A 190 -9.73 -8.34 -21.20
CA ALA A 190 -10.14 -9.31 -20.19
C ALA A 190 -11.26 -8.76 -19.30
N LEU A 191 -11.20 -7.47 -18.92
CA LEU A 191 -12.27 -6.81 -18.16
C LEU A 191 -13.58 -6.70 -18.96
N GLU A 192 -13.51 -6.52 -20.29
CA GLU A 192 -14.70 -6.46 -21.17
C GLU A 192 -15.51 -7.77 -21.18
N TYR A 193 -14.87 -8.93 -20.91
CA TYR A 193 -15.56 -10.20 -20.75
C TYR A 193 -16.37 -10.30 -19.44
N GLY A 194 -16.14 -9.39 -18.52
CA GLY A 194 -16.84 -9.25 -17.27
C GLY A 194 -16.07 -9.82 -16.08
N MET A 195 -15.67 -8.92 -15.18
CA MET A 195 -15.07 -9.26 -13.89
C MET A 195 -16.10 -8.95 -12.79
N PRO A 196 -16.46 -9.91 -11.90
CA PRO A 196 -17.35 -9.60 -10.77
C PRO A 196 -16.67 -8.60 -9.82
N PRO A 197 -17.44 -7.88 -9.00
CA PRO A 197 -16.84 -7.14 -7.89
C PRO A 197 -15.92 -8.05 -7.10
N THR A 198 -14.66 -7.66 -6.94
CA THR A 198 -13.61 -8.50 -6.35
C THR A 198 -12.73 -7.64 -5.46
N SER A 199 -12.24 -8.21 -4.36
CA SER A 199 -11.15 -7.62 -3.59
C SER A 199 -9.90 -8.46 -3.73
N GLY A 200 -8.78 -7.80 -4.08
CA GLY A 200 -7.46 -8.40 -4.16
C GLY A 200 -6.58 -7.99 -2.97
N LEU A 201 -5.65 -8.84 -2.61
CA LEU A 201 -4.66 -8.65 -1.56
C LEU A 201 -3.31 -9.18 -2.01
N GLY A 202 -2.26 -8.39 -1.88
CA GLY A 202 -0.87 -8.83 -1.90
C GLY A 202 -0.26 -8.72 -0.49
N MET A 203 0.44 -9.77 -0.04
CA MET A 203 1.13 -9.79 1.26
C MET A 203 2.54 -10.34 1.14
N GLY A 204 3.53 -9.61 1.67
CA GLY A 204 4.91 -10.07 1.72
C GLY A 204 5.13 -11.14 2.78
N ILE A 205 5.28 -12.40 2.34
CA ILE A 205 5.44 -13.54 3.26
C ILE A 205 6.77 -13.51 3.98
N ASP A 206 7.84 -13.11 3.31
CA ASP A 206 9.15 -12.98 3.97
C ASP A 206 9.09 -11.89 5.05
N ARG A 207 8.45 -10.76 4.78
CA ARG A 207 8.27 -9.67 5.76
C ARG A 207 7.43 -10.13 6.96
N LEU A 208 6.32 -10.85 6.69
CA LEU A 208 5.52 -11.46 7.76
C LEU A 208 6.35 -12.43 8.60
N THR A 209 7.18 -13.25 7.95
CA THR A 209 8.07 -14.20 8.64
C THR A 209 9.10 -13.46 9.48
N MET A 210 9.73 -12.40 8.95
CA MET A 210 10.65 -11.54 9.72
C MET A 210 9.99 -10.99 10.98
N PHE A 211 8.75 -10.50 10.89
CA PHE A 211 8.03 -10.00 12.05
C PHE A 211 7.72 -11.11 13.07
N MET A 212 7.22 -12.24 12.61
CA MET A 212 6.84 -13.34 13.50
C MET A 212 8.03 -14.06 14.14
N THR A 213 9.22 -13.97 13.55
CA THR A 213 10.45 -14.59 14.08
C THR A 213 11.43 -13.59 14.70
N ASN A 214 11.07 -12.29 14.71
CA ASN A 214 11.96 -11.21 15.13
C ASN A 214 13.31 -11.21 14.38
N SER A 215 13.27 -11.50 13.09
CA SER A 215 14.46 -11.54 12.23
C SER A 215 14.67 -10.18 11.57
N PRO A 216 15.87 -9.58 11.65
CA PRO A 216 16.10 -8.22 11.16
C PRO A 216 16.23 -8.11 9.63
N THR A 217 16.58 -9.20 8.94
CA THR A 217 16.82 -9.18 7.50
C THR A 217 16.09 -10.28 6.76
N ILE A 218 15.79 -10.05 5.49
CA ILE A 218 15.16 -11.08 4.63
C ILE A 218 16.06 -12.31 4.47
N GLN A 219 17.37 -12.16 4.53
CA GLN A 219 18.32 -13.28 4.43
C GLN A 219 18.16 -14.30 5.57
N ASP A 220 17.70 -13.85 6.73
CA ASP A 220 17.50 -14.72 7.90
C ASP A 220 16.28 -15.65 7.75
N VAL A 221 15.37 -15.33 6.83
CA VAL A 221 14.12 -16.08 6.62
C VAL A 221 14.04 -16.79 5.28
N LEU A 222 15.00 -16.58 4.38
CA LEU A 222 15.13 -17.31 3.13
C LEU A 222 15.95 -18.59 3.33
N PHE A 223 15.48 -19.73 2.79
CA PHE A 223 16.21 -21.00 2.89
C PHE A 223 17.54 -20.98 2.13
N PHE A 224 17.60 -20.28 0.98
CA PHE A 224 18.77 -20.21 0.11
C PHE A 224 19.04 -18.78 -0.36
N PRO A 225 19.37 -17.85 0.56
CA PRO A 225 19.59 -16.46 0.19
C PRO A 225 20.75 -16.30 -0.78
N GLN A 226 20.56 -15.53 -1.83
CA GLN A 226 21.64 -15.20 -2.76
C GLN A 226 22.65 -14.28 -2.06
N MET A 227 23.90 -14.74 -2.02
CA MET A 227 25.01 -14.00 -1.42
C MET A 227 25.94 -13.47 -2.49
N ARG A 228 26.54 -12.29 -2.25
CA ARG A 228 27.62 -11.82 -3.13
C ARG A 228 28.78 -12.82 -3.07
N PRO A 229 29.41 -13.16 -4.22
CA PRO A 229 30.64 -13.94 -4.21
C PRO A 229 31.67 -13.30 -3.28
N LYS A 230 32.32 -14.10 -2.46
CA LYS A 230 33.50 -13.62 -1.73
C LYS A 230 34.63 -13.45 -2.75
N ASN A 231 35.11 -12.20 -2.95
CA ASN A 231 36.32 -11.95 -3.71
C ASN A 231 37.55 -12.53 -3.00
#